data_a94d908660dd8ff9e2b3fe2ab9cc6618
#
_entry.id   a94d908660dd8ff9e2b3fe2ab9cc6618
#
_cell.length_a   1.000
_cell.length_b   1.000
_cell.length_c   1.000
_cell.angle_alpha   90.00
_cell.angle_beta   90.00
_cell.angle_gamma   90.00
#
_symmetry.space_group_name_H-M   'P 1'
#
loop_
_entity.id
_entity.type
_entity.pdbx_description
1 polymer ?
#
loop_
_entity_poly.entity_id
_entity_poly.type
_entity_poly.pdbx_seq_one_letter_code
_entity_poly.pdbx_strand_id
1 'polypeptide(L)'
;MCEHPGKKIEQMLKKTGMTRKELATRTGVTEKHINTLISEERNITASFAKKLGYVLPVDEIDSDDPKENAKYWQGLQNNYDIFTLEKQEKNNITTEEVKVLDYLEDIINYLILIGMLASNLSNVDKILELRKILKISDLTLIPKLPCKGAAFRAQLATNVKIDRYVLFGWQYLCELTTDTKSVNSELNLDLLKLKLNEIKHLMFDELKDGCRKLKELLAPCGIAFNVVKHFRGAPVQGFIKKTDDNKLILCLTIRGGRADTFWFTLFHEIAHIFNKDYENRSVDFDSSDSEIEFKADRWAQDFLIPPEKYREFIDLRRKPRRDEIEKFANDIGVQPFIVVGRLQKDGFLDWSDCTDKIVHYKWAE
;
A
#
# COMPACT_ATOMS: atom_id res chain seq x y z
N MET A 1 -21.31 17.20 20.95
CA MET A 1 -21.95 15.95 21.42
C MET A 1 -23.12 15.71 20.50
N CYS A 2 -23.20 14.57 19.82
CA CYS A 2 -24.31 14.28 18.90
C CYS A 2 -25.51 13.84 19.74
N GLU A 3 -26.61 14.62 19.68
CA GLU A 3 -27.83 14.33 20.44
C GLU A 3 -28.81 13.52 19.58
N HIS A 4 -29.63 12.70 20.25
CA HIS A 4 -30.67 11.95 19.56
C HIS A 4 -31.69 12.91 18.93
N PRO A 5 -32.16 12.69 17.69
CA PRO A 5 -33.10 13.58 16.99
C PRO A 5 -34.40 13.84 17.74
N GLY A 6 -34.79 12.94 18.63
CA GLY A 6 -35.94 13.14 19.53
C GLY A 6 -35.81 14.38 20.42
N LYS A 7 -34.60 14.74 20.85
CA LYS A 7 -34.34 15.98 21.59
C LYS A 7 -34.64 17.21 20.74
N LYS A 8 -34.23 17.18 19.47
CA LYS A 8 -34.52 18.27 18.54
C LYS A 8 -36.00 18.42 18.29
N ILE A 9 -36.76 17.30 18.13
CA ILE A 9 -38.21 17.35 18.06
C ILE A 9 -38.80 18.03 19.29
N GLU A 10 -38.34 17.68 20.50
CA GLU A 10 -38.83 18.29 21.73
C GLU A 10 -38.56 19.80 21.79
N GLN A 11 -37.37 20.23 21.39
CA GLN A 11 -36.96 21.64 21.28
C GLN A 11 -37.90 22.40 20.31
N MET A 12 -38.13 21.83 19.13
CA MET A 12 -39.00 22.46 18.14
C MET A 12 -40.45 22.53 18.57
N LEU A 13 -40.96 21.51 19.28
CA LEU A 13 -42.32 21.58 19.89
C LEU A 13 -42.43 22.69 20.87
N LYS A 14 -41.43 22.90 21.77
CA LYS A 14 -41.40 24.01 22.72
C LYS A 14 -41.36 25.36 22.02
N LYS A 15 -40.57 25.48 20.94
CA LYS A 15 -40.45 26.70 20.13
C LYS A 15 -41.70 27.10 19.43
N THR A 16 -42.37 26.13 18.81
CA THR A 16 -43.62 26.34 18.03
C THR A 16 -44.88 26.38 18.88
N GLY A 17 -44.81 26.05 20.17
CA GLY A 17 -45.95 25.90 21.04
C GLY A 17 -46.83 24.67 20.71
N MET A 18 -46.38 23.77 19.84
CA MET A 18 -47.11 22.59 19.41
C MET A 18 -47.08 21.49 20.48
N THR A 19 -48.20 20.88 20.80
CA THR A 19 -48.25 19.73 21.71
C THR A 19 -47.83 18.42 21.03
N ARG A 20 -47.38 17.42 21.80
CA ARG A 20 -47.05 16.07 21.28
C ARG A 20 -48.25 15.43 20.62
N LYS A 21 -49.47 15.60 21.19
CA LYS A 21 -50.72 15.10 20.63
C LYS A 21 -51.05 15.76 19.29
N GLU A 22 -50.81 17.06 19.17
CA GLU A 22 -51.01 17.79 17.91
C GLU A 22 -50.03 17.34 16.83
N LEU A 23 -48.75 17.18 17.14
CA LEU A 23 -47.73 16.64 16.22
C LEU A 23 -48.17 15.23 15.74
N ALA A 24 -48.59 14.37 16.66
CA ALA A 24 -49.08 13.03 16.34
C ALA A 24 -50.23 13.06 15.34
N THR A 25 -51.21 13.94 15.57
CA THR A 25 -52.37 14.13 14.67
C THR A 25 -51.92 14.63 13.30
N ARG A 26 -51.09 15.65 13.23
CA ARG A 26 -50.58 16.26 11.98
C ARG A 26 -49.74 15.31 11.15
N THR A 27 -48.98 14.43 11.81
CA THR A 27 -48.12 13.45 11.12
C THR A 27 -48.82 12.11 10.87
N GLY A 28 -50.07 11.92 11.40
CA GLY A 28 -50.84 10.69 11.25
C GLY A 28 -50.15 9.48 11.93
N VAL A 29 -49.57 9.69 13.12
CA VAL A 29 -49.00 8.65 14.00
C VAL A 29 -49.68 8.69 15.37
N THR A 30 -49.39 7.73 16.23
CA THR A 30 -49.91 7.73 17.61
C THR A 30 -49.06 8.65 18.50
N GLU A 31 -49.65 9.21 19.55
CA GLU A 31 -48.92 9.98 20.56
C GLU A 31 -47.85 9.16 21.25
N LYS A 32 -48.10 7.85 21.43
CA LYS A 32 -47.10 6.89 21.91
C LYS A 32 -45.83 6.87 21.01
N HIS A 33 -46.02 6.93 19.68
CA HIS A 33 -44.90 6.99 18.73
C HIS A 33 -44.07 8.26 18.93
N ILE A 34 -44.69 9.41 19.11
CA ILE A 34 -43.97 10.67 19.38
C ILE A 34 -43.25 10.59 20.73
N ASN A 35 -43.88 10.04 21.77
CA ASN A 35 -43.25 9.89 23.08
C ASN A 35 -42.01 8.98 23.02
N THR A 36 -42.07 7.84 22.32
CA THR A 36 -40.91 6.93 22.17
C THR A 36 -39.78 7.51 21.32
N LEU A 37 -40.06 8.45 20.41
CA LEU A 37 -39.03 9.21 19.69
C LEU A 37 -38.35 10.22 20.63
N ILE A 38 -39.13 10.95 21.44
CA ILE A 38 -38.60 11.95 22.37
C ILE A 38 -37.82 11.30 23.54
N SER A 39 -38.27 10.12 23.99
CA SER A 39 -37.54 9.34 25.02
C SER A 39 -36.35 8.56 24.47
N GLU A 40 -35.98 8.74 23.19
CA GLU A 40 -34.84 8.10 22.53
C GLU A 40 -34.94 6.57 22.37
N GLU A 41 -36.12 6.00 22.60
CA GLU A 41 -36.38 4.57 22.45
C GLU A 41 -36.61 4.14 20.98
N ARG A 42 -36.82 5.11 20.09
CA ARG A 42 -37.12 4.87 18.67
C ARG A 42 -36.45 5.88 17.76
N ASN A 43 -35.97 5.39 16.64
CA ASN A 43 -35.32 6.19 15.61
C ASN A 43 -36.31 6.84 14.66
N ILE A 44 -35.93 7.95 14.03
CA ILE A 44 -36.69 8.57 12.94
C ILE A 44 -36.50 7.74 11.65
N THR A 45 -37.59 7.24 11.10
CA THR A 45 -37.55 6.59 9.77
C THR A 45 -37.67 7.62 8.65
N ALA A 46 -37.18 7.28 7.44
CA ALA A 46 -37.29 8.16 6.26
C ALA A 46 -38.76 8.56 5.98
N SER A 47 -39.72 7.64 6.20
CA SER A 47 -41.14 7.93 6.07
C SER A 47 -41.61 8.96 7.09
N PHE A 48 -41.16 8.86 8.32
CA PHE A 48 -41.53 9.84 9.37
C PHE A 48 -40.77 11.17 9.19
N ALA A 49 -39.51 11.16 8.78
CA ALA A 49 -38.77 12.37 8.42
C ALA A 49 -39.48 13.19 7.31
N LYS A 50 -40.03 12.49 6.29
CA LYS A 50 -40.86 13.14 5.26
C LYS A 50 -42.08 13.83 5.84
N LYS A 51 -42.79 13.22 6.80
CA LYS A 51 -43.93 13.82 7.48
C LYS A 51 -43.55 15.00 8.35
N LEU A 52 -42.43 14.90 9.08
CA LEU A 52 -41.87 15.99 9.85
C LEU A 52 -41.49 17.20 8.97
N GLY A 53 -41.00 16.95 7.77
CA GLY A 53 -40.66 17.99 6.80
C GLY A 53 -41.84 18.90 6.45
N TYR A 54 -43.08 18.38 6.45
CA TYR A 54 -44.27 19.19 6.23
C TYR A 54 -44.77 19.91 7.48
N VAL A 55 -44.50 19.35 8.66
CA VAL A 55 -45.21 19.77 9.90
C VAL A 55 -44.31 20.57 10.83
N LEU A 56 -43.04 20.28 10.81
CA LEU A 56 -42.08 20.84 11.74
C LEU A 56 -40.86 21.39 10.98
N PRO A 57 -40.99 22.57 10.36
CA PRO A 57 -39.84 23.20 9.67
C PRO A 57 -38.72 23.53 10.66
N VAL A 58 -37.52 23.57 10.17
CA VAL A 58 -36.31 23.81 10.98
C VAL A 58 -35.61 25.10 10.55
N ASP A 59 -35.18 25.90 11.51
CA ASP A 59 -34.60 27.21 11.22
C ASP A 59 -33.15 27.11 10.65
N GLU A 60 -32.49 25.97 10.83
CA GLU A 60 -31.14 25.72 10.33
C GLU A 60 -31.09 25.57 8.81
N ILE A 61 -32.25 25.49 8.16
CA ILE A 61 -32.37 25.44 6.70
C ILE A 61 -33.10 26.72 6.26
N ASP A 62 -32.45 27.50 5.40
CA ASP A 62 -33.06 28.67 4.74
C ASP A 62 -33.98 28.19 3.58
N SER A 63 -34.94 27.33 3.90
CA SER A 63 -35.85 26.77 2.93
C SER A 63 -37.14 26.28 3.59
N ASP A 64 -38.27 26.72 3.07
CA ASP A 64 -39.62 26.20 3.43
C ASP A 64 -39.98 24.93 2.65
N ASP A 65 -39.10 24.38 1.82
CA ASP A 65 -39.34 23.15 1.08
C ASP A 65 -39.42 21.94 2.03
N PRO A 66 -40.58 21.25 2.12
CA PRO A 66 -40.73 20.07 2.96
C PRO A 66 -39.71 18.95 2.67
N LYS A 67 -39.19 18.89 1.45
CA LYS A 67 -38.21 17.90 1.05
C LYS A 67 -36.82 18.19 1.70
N GLU A 68 -36.41 19.46 1.74
CA GLU A 68 -35.15 19.84 2.38
C GLU A 68 -35.24 19.66 3.90
N ASN A 69 -36.38 20.06 4.51
CA ASN A 69 -36.65 19.79 5.92
C ASN A 69 -36.64 18.29 6.24
N ALA A 70 -37.17 17.43 5.36
CA ALA A 70 -37.17 15.98 5.53
C ALA A 70 -35.71 15.41 5.49
N LYS A 71 -34.89 15.92 4.59
CA LYS A 71 -33.45 15.55 4.51
C LYS A 71 -32.72 15.92 5.79
N TYR A 72 -33.01 17.09 6.36
CA TYR A 72 -32.41 17.51 7.63
C TYR A 72 -32.73 16.53 8.77
N TRP A 73 -34.04 16.20 8.96
CA TRP A 73 -34.47 15.24 9.98
C TRP A 73 -33.80 13.87 9.81
N GLN A 74 -33.71 13.38 8.57
CA GLN A 74 -33.03 12.13 8.27
C GLN A 74 -31.52 12.24 8.52
N GLY A 75 -30.91 13.37 8.18
CA GLY A 75 -29.50 13.65 8.42
C GLY A 75 -29.14 13.62 9.91
N LEU A 76 -29.98 14.19 10.76
CA LEU A 76 -29.80 14.12 12.22
C LEU A 76 -29.81 12.68 12.73
N GLN A 77 -30.73 11.84 12.21
CA GLN A 77 -30.77 10.43 12.60
C GLN A 77 -29.54 9.68 12.12
N ASN A 78 -29.14 9.86 10.88
CA ASN A 78 -27.94 9.21 10.32
C ASN A 78 -26.68 9.59 11.12
N ASN A 79 -26.52 10.86 11.47
CA ASN A 79 -25.39 11.32 12.28
C ASN A 79 -25.37 10.69 13.68
N TYR A 80 -26.55 10.58 14.29
CA TYR A 80 -26.69 9.92 15.60
C TYR A 80 -26.40 8.43 15.53
N ASP A 81 -26.87 7.75 14.51
CA ASP A 81 -26.61 6.33 14.30
C ASP A 81 -25.13 6.07 14.10
N ILE A 82 -24.44 6.86 13.25
CA ILE A 82 -22.98 6.77 13.04
C ILE A 82 -22.24 7.00 14.34
N PHE A 83 -22.58 8.06 15.10
CA PHE A 83 -21.93 8.37 16.38
C PHE A 83 -22.10 7.23 17.41
N THR A 84 -23.28 6.60 17.43
CA THR A 84 -23.57 5.47 18.32
C THR A 84 -22.75 4.23 17.92
N LEU A 85 -22.66 3.96 16.61
CA LEU A 85 -21.86 2.89 16.07
C LEU A 85 -20.36 3.09 16.34
N GLU A 86 -19.83 4.31 16.19
CA GLU A 86 -18.44 4.64 16.52
C GLU A 86 -18.13 4.38 18.01
N LYS A 87 -19.06 4.70 18.92
CA LYS A 87 -18.89 4.36 20.34
C LYS A 87 -18.88 2.85 20.58
N GLN A 88 -19.71 2.10 19.85
CA GLN A 88 -19.78 0.65 19.98
C GLN A 88 -18.59 -0.04 19.33
N GLU A 89 -18.02 0.55 18.27
CA GLU A 89 -16.90 -0.03 17.52
C GLU A 89 -15.69 -0.31 18.41
N LYS A 90 -15.35 0.62 19.31
CA LYS A 90 -14.28 0.41 20.30
C LYS A 90 -14.51 -0.80 21.20
N ASN A 91 -15.76 -1.08 21.54
CA ASN A 91 -16.15 -2.21 22.39
C ASN A 91 -16.26 -3.54 21.61
N ASN A 92 -16.38 -3.46 20.27
CA ASN A 92 -16.55 -4.62 19.41
C ASN A 92 -15.22 -5.18 18.88
N ILE A 93 -14.08 -4.54 19.20
CA ILE A 93 -12.76 -5.06 18.83
C ILE A 93 -12.52 -6.38 19.56
N THR A 94 -12.30 -7.44 18.80
CA THR A 94 -12.13 -8.79 19.33
C THR A 94 -10.71 -9.04 19.84
N THR A 95 -10.56 -10.03 20.71
CA THR A 95 -9.23 -10.47 21.18
C THR A 95 -8.35 -10.98 20.02
N GLU A 96 -8.99 -11.60 19.02
CA GLU A 96 -8.33 -12.06 17.80
C GLU A 96 -7.74 -10.90 17.01
N GLU A 97 -8.47 -9.81 16.89
CA GLU A 97 -7.98 -8.63 16.18
C GLU A 97 -6.86 -7.92 16.95
N VAL A 98 -6.91 -7.91 18.28
CA VAL A 98 -5.80 -7.38 19.10
C VAL A 98 -4.51 -8.17 18.85
N LYS A 99 -4.59 -9.50 18.68
CA LYS A 99 -3.42 -10.33 18.35
C LYS A 99 -2.79 -10.00 16.99
N VAL A 100 -3.55 -9.40 16.07
CA VAL A 100 -2.98 -8.99 14.77
C VAL A 100 -1.92 -7.91 14.93
N LEU A 101 -1.99 -7.10 15.99
CA LEU A 101 -0.96 -6.09 16.28
C LEU A 101 0.43 -6.73 16.46
N ASP A 102 0.51 -7.94 17.03
CA ASP A 102 1.77 -8.66 17.22
C ASP A 102 2.41 -9.05 15.88
N TYR A 103 1.59 -9.44 14.89
CA TYR A 103 2.09 -9.73 13.53
C TYR A 103 2.54 -8.47 12.79
N LEU A 104 1.90 -7.32 13.06
CA LEU A 104 2.17 -6.05 12.40
C LEU A 104 3.14 -5.15 13.19
N GLU A 105 3.73 -5.62 14.28
CA GLU A 105 4.55 -4.80 15.20
C GLU A 105 5.64 -3.99 14.46
N ASP A 106 6.42 -4.64 13.61
CA ASP A 106 7.49 -3.98 12.85
C ASP A 106 6.94 -2.91 11.88
N ILE A 107 5.78 -3.16 11.26
CA ILE A 107 5.09 -2.21 10.38
C ILE A 107 4.54 -1.04 11.18
N ILE A 108 3.94 -1.30 12.34
CA ILE A 108 3.43 -0.28 13.26
C ILE A 108 4.56 0.64 13.69
N ASN A 109 5.68 0.08 14.12
CA ASN A 109 6.87 0.83 14.52
C ASN A 109 7.40 1.70 13.36
N TYR A 110 7.37 1.17 12.14
CA TYR A 110 7.75 1.95 10.97
C TYR A 110 6.76 3.08 10.65
N LEU A 111 5.44 2.83 10.76
CA LEU A 111 4.41 3.86 10.59
C LEU A 111 4.56 4.99 11.62
N ILE A 112 4.93 4.66 12.85
CA ILE A 112 5.24 5.63 13.90
C ILE A 112 6.49 6.44 13.53
N LEU A 113 7.55 5.78 13.09
CA LEU A 113 8.81 6.42 12.68
C LEU A 113 8.61 7.46 11.57
N ILE A 114 7.78 7.13 10.57
CA ILE A 114 7.49 8.05 9.44
C ILE A 114 6.36 9.04 9.75
N GLY A 115 5.85 9.10 11.00
CA GLY A 115 4.85 10.05 11.45
C GLY A 115 3.41 9.79 10.96
N MET A 116 3.13 8.59 10.45
CA MET A 116 1.78 8.21 9.98
C MET A 116 0.90 7.62 11.08
N LEU A 117 1.50 7.20 12.19
CA LEU A 117 0.80 6.70 13.37
C LEU A 117 1.38 7.35 14.63
N ALA A 118 0.52 7.76 15.56
CA ALA A 118 1.00 8.30 16.83
C ALA A 118 1.55 7.20 17.75
N SER A 119 2.60 7.51 18.50
CA SER A 119 3.30 6.53 19.35
C SER A 119 2.55 6.14 20.64
N ASN A 120 1.68 7.02 21.14
CA ASN A 120 1.03 6.90 22.44
C ASN A 120 -0.41 6.34 22.39
N LEU A 121 -0.77 5.66 21.30
CA LEU A 121 -2.10 5.10 21.12
C LEU A 121 -2.30 3.82 21.96
N SER A 122 -3.52 3.66 22.50
CA SER A 122 -3.97 2.37 23.05
C SER A 122 -4.06 1.31 21.91
N ASN A 123 -4.09 0.02 22.26
CA ASN A 123 -4.25 -1.04 21.27
C ASN A 123 -5.55 -0.88 20.45
N VAL A 124 -6.63 -0.47 21.09
CA VAL A 124 -7.91 -0.17 20.45
C VAL A 124 -7.76 0.96 19.43
N ASP A 125 -7.14 2.07 19.82
CA ASP A 125 -6.96 3.22 18.92
C ASP A 125 -5.96 2.90 17.80
N LYS A 126 -4.91 2.08 18.06
CA LYS A 126 -4.01 1.55 17.01
C LYS A 126 -4.77 0.74 15.96
N ILE A 127 -5.68 -0.15 16.38
CA ILE A 127 -6.50 -0.95 15.47
C ILE A 127 -7.36 -0.04 14.59
N LEU A 128 -8.04 0.93 15.18
CA LEU A 128 -8.89 1.86 14.43
C LEU A 128 -8.09 2.68 13.42
N GLU A 129 -6.91 3.17 13.80
CA GLU A 129 -6.03 3.89 12.86
C GLU A 129 -5.47 2.96 11.78
N LEU A 130 -5.09 1.72 12.11
CA LEU A 130 -4.65 0.74 11.13
C LEU A 130 -5.77 0.36 10.15
N ARG A 131 -7.01 0.22 10.60
CA ARG A 131 -8.17 -0.01 9.71
C ARG A 131 -8.30 1.13 8.68
N LYS A 132 -8.14 2.39 9.10
CA LYS A 132 -8.16 3.56 8.21
C LYS A 132 -6.98 3.55 7.23
N ILE A 133 -5.76 3.38 7.77
CA ILE A 133 -4.53 3.34 6.97
C ILE A 133 -4.59 2.22 5.94
N LEU A 134 -4.96 1.01 6.33
CA LEU A 134 -5.01 -0.18 5.48
C LEU A 134 -6.31 -0.32 4.68
N LYS A 135 -7.28 0.60 4.87
CA LYS A 135 -8.61 0.60 4.22
C LYS A 135 -9.34 -0.73 4.40
N ILE A 136 -9.38 -1.23 5.60
CA ILE A 136 -10.02 -2.49 5.96
C ILE A 136 -10.93 -2.30 7.17
N SER A 137 -12.07 -2.97 7.20
CA SER A 137 -13.03 -2.87 8.30
C SER A 137 -12.68 -3.73 9.53
N ASP A 138 -11.82 -4.74 9.36
CA ASP A 138 -11.38 -5.66 10.40
C ASP A 138 -10.02 -6.26 9.99
N LEU A 139 -9.00 -6.12 10.84
CA LEU A 139 -7.64 -6.58 10.53
C LEU A 139 -7.54 -8.11 10.37
N THR A 140 -8.44 -8.89 10.98
CA THR A 140 -8.46 -10.35 10.83
C THR A 140 -8.81 -10.81 9.42
N LEU A 141 -9.36 -9.92 8.60
CA LEU A 141 -9.68 -10.20 7.20
C LEU A 141 -8.46 -10.18 6.27
N ILE A 142 -7.33 -9.59 6.70
CA ILE A 142 -6.12 -9.46 5.88
C ILE A 142 -5.72 -10.77 5.18
N PRO A 143 -5.65 -11.94 5.85
CA PRO A 143 -5.26 -13.18 5.18
C PRO A 143 -6.24 -13.68 4.12
N LYS A 144 -7.46 -13.14 4.09
CA LYS A 144 -8.49 -13.49 3.10
C LYS A 144 -8.43 -12.60 1.85
N LEU A 145 -7.68 -11.49 1.92
CA LEU A 145 -7.55 -10.59 0.80
C LEU A 145 -6.66 -11.21 -0.28
N PRO A 146 -7.07 -11.15 -1.56
CA PRO A 146 -6.18 -11.53 -2.64
C PRO A 146 -5.06 -10.51 -2.72
N CYS A 147 -3.82 -10.97 -2.69
CA CYS A 147 -2.67 -10.12 -3.02
C CYS A 147 -2.63 -9.91 -4.54
N LYS A 148 -3.62 -9.17 -5.09
CA LYS A 148 -3.74 -8.92 -6.54
C LYS A 148 -2.87 -7.74 -6.98
N GLY A 149 -2.30 -7.85 -8.17
CA GLY A 149 -1.70 -6.71 -8.88
C GLY A 149 -0.29 -6.35 -8.46
N ALA A 150 0.39 -7.22 -7.74
CA ALA A 150 1.78 -7.05 -7.37
C ALA A 150 2.61 -8.19 -7.93
N ALA A 151 3.51 -7.86 -8.82
CA ALA A 151 4.58 -8.76 -9.21
C ALA A 151 5.60 -8.77 -8.06
N PHE A 152 5.66 -9.87 -7.31
CA PHE A 152 6.66 -10.03 -6.26
C PHE A 152 7.77 -10.95 -6.74
N ARG A 153 9.00 -10.48 -6.70
CA ARG A 153 10.13 -11.37 -6.63
C ARG A 153 10.29 -11.83 -5.19
N ALA A 154 9.56 -12.87 -4.80
CA ALA A 154 9.89 -13.62 -3.61
C ALA A 154 11.02 -14.58 -3.98
N GLN A 155 12.26 -14.34 -3.57
CA GLN A 155 13.24 -15.40 -3.55
C GLN A 155 12.72 -16.43 -2.53
N LEU A 156 12.06 -17.46 -3.02
CA LEU A 156 11.76 -18.68 -2.28
C LEU A 156 13.09 -19.38 -1.97
N ALA A 157 13.83 -18.83 -1.01
CA ALA A 157 14.72 -19.67 -0.24
C ALA A 157 13.82 -20.70 0.44
N THR A 158 14.07 -21.98 0.23
CA THR A 158 13.30 -23.15 0.58
C THR A 158 12.80 -23.26 2.03
N ASN A 159 12.93 -22.24 2.88
CA ASN A 159 12.56 -22.22 4.29
C ASN A 159 12.05 -20.85 4.81
N VAL A 160 11.69 -19.87 3.98
CA VAL A 160 11.19 -18.58 4.48
C VAL A 160 9.67 -18.68 4.63
N LYS A 161 9.19 -18.67 5.88
CA LYS A 161 7.76 -18.60 6.20
C LYS A 161 7.24 -17.19 5.83
N ILE A 162 6.27 -17.15 4.93
CA ILE A 162 5.57 -15.92 4.57
C ILE A 162 4.48 -15.66 5.61
N ASP A 163 4.45 -14.42 6.12
CA ASP A 163 3.36 -13.93 6.95
C ASP A 163 2.43 -13.04 6.10
N ARG A 164 1.17 -13.46 5.95
CA ARG A 164 0.20 -12.73 5.11
C ARG A 164 -0.14 -11.35 5.66
N TYR A 165 -0.12 -11.14 6.98
CA TYR A 165 -0.33 -9.83 7.58
C TYR A 165 0.82 -8.88 7.23
N VAL A 166 2.05 -9.34 7.41
CA VAL A 166 3.24 -8.54 7.09
C VAL A 166 3.35 -8.26 5.61
N LEU A 167 3.08 -9.26 4.77
CA LEU A 167 3.12 -9.10 3.31
C LEU A 167 2.10 -8.07 2.82
N PHE A 168 0.85 -8.16 3.27
CA PHE A 168 -0.19 -7.19 2.95
C PHE A 168 0.18 -5.79 3.44
N GLY A 169 0.61 -5.67 4.71
CA GLY A 169 1.02 -4.40 5.28
C GLY A 169 2.19 -3.77 4.52
N TRP A 170 3.18 -4.57 4.12
CA TRP A 170 4.31 -4.13 3.30
C TRP A 170 3.86 -3.65 1.91
N GLN A 171 3.00 -4.41 1.25
CA GLN A 171 2.42 -4.01 -0.04
C GLN A 171 1.71 -2.66 0.08
N TYR A 172 0.91 -2.50 1.14
CA TYR A 172 0.20 -1.26 1.36
C TYR A 172 1.14 -0.08 1.65
N LEU A 173 2.24 -0.32 2.37
CA LEU A 173 3.29 0.68 2.56
C LEU A 173 3.92 1.12 1.24
N CYS A 174 4.14 0.21 0.28
CA CYS A 174 4.63 0.58 -1.05
C CYS A 174 3.70 1.59 -1.73
N GLU A 175 2.38 1.34 -1.67
CA GLU A 175 1.38 2.24 -2.24
C GLU A 175 1.29 3.57 -1.49
N LEU A 176 1.33 3.53 -0.17
CA LEU A 176 1.14 4.68 0.71
C LEU A 176 2.33 5.64 0.69
N THR A 177 3.56 5.10 0.62
CA THR A 177 4.79 5.89 0.71
C THR A 177 5.37 6.30 -0.64
N THR A 178 4.81 5.79 -1.76
CA THR A 178 5.26 6.15 -3.10
C THR A 178 4.47 7.33 -3.61
N ASP A 179 5.17 8.42 -3.93
CA ASP A 179 4.55 9.63 -4.47
C ASP A 179 4.18 9.46 -5.96
N THR A 180 2.95 9.01 -6.19
CA THR A 180 2.40 8.88 -7.54
C THR A 180 1.92 10.23 -8.11
N LYS A 181 1.70 11.25 -7.25
CA LYS A 181 1.22 12.56 -7.66
C LYS A 181 2.30 13.40 -8.35
N SER A 182 3.57 13.15 -8.02
CA SER A 182 4.70 13.80 -8.70
C SER A 182 4.95 13.28 -10.12
N VAL A 183 4.35 12.14 -10.48
CA VAL A 183 4.45 11.56 -11.81
C VAL A 183 3.29 12.08 -12.66
N ASN A 184 3.59 12.94 -13.65
CA ASN A 184 2.59 13.59 -14.49
C ASN A 184 2.36 12.89 -15.85
N SER A 185 3.15 11.87 -16.16
CA SER A 185 3.11 11.14 -17.43
C SER A 185 2.45 9.78 -17.26
N GLU A 186 1.77 9.30 -18.29
CA GLU A 186 1.37 7.91 -18.40
C GLU A 186 2.57 7.01 -18.73
N LEU A 187 2.40 5.70 -18.59
CA LEU A 187 3.44 4.73 -18.89
C LEU A 187 3.94 4.84 -20.34
N ASN A 188 5.23 5.11 -20.50
CA ASN A 188 5.91 5.24 -21.80
C ASN A 188 7.11 4.30 -21.87
N LEU A 189 6.91 3.13 -22.50
CA LEU A 189 7.94 2.09 -22.62
C LEU A 189 9.08 2.50 -23.57
N ASP A 190 8.82 3.28 -24.60
CA ASP A 190 9.85 3.74 -25.54
C ASP A 190 10.81 4.70 -24.85
N LEU A 191 10.28 5.63 -24.06
CA LEU A 191 11.10 6.53 -23.26
C LEU A 191 11.91 5.77 -22.21
N LEU A 192 11.29 4.78 -21.53
CA LEU A 192 11.99 3.91 -20.58
C LEU A 192 13.16 3.19 -21.25
N LYS A 193 12.96 2.64 -22.45
CA LYS A 193 14.00 1.98 -23.21
C LYS A 193 15.18 2.89 -23.54
N LEU A 194 14.92 4.14 -23.89
CA LEU A 194 15.98 5.13 -24.14
C LEU A 194 16.80 5.45 -22.88
N LYS A 195 16.17 5.39 -21.70
CA LYS A 195 16.82 5.74 -20.42
C LYS A 195 17.56 4.57 -19.75
N LEU A 196 17.47 3.34 -20.25
CA LEU A 196 18.04 2.16 -19.61
C LEU A 196 19.55 2.29 -19.30
N ASN A 197 20.34 2.81 -20.23
CA ASN A 197 21.79 2.97 -20.03
C ASN A 197 22.09 4.07 -18.98
N GLU A 198 21.30 5.14 -18.96
CA GLU A 198 21.42 6.18 -17.94
C GLU A 198 21.08 5.62 -16.56
N ILE A 199 19.99 4.84 -16.45
CA ILE A 199 19.61 4.12 -15.23
C ILE A 199 20.72 3.15 -14.79
N LYS A 200 21.28 2.37 -15.72
CA LYS A 200 22.39 1.45 -15.44
C LYS A 200 23.60 2.19 -14.87
N HIS A 201 23.90 3.37 -15.36
CA HIS A 201 25.05 4.15 -14.91
C HIS A 201 24.90 4.64 -13.46
N LEU A 202 23.69 4.74 -12.93
CA LEU A 202 23.47 5.15 -11.53
C LEU A 202 24.03 4.19 -10.48
N MET A 203 24.42 2.96 -10.87
CA MET A 203 25.12 2.05 -9.95
C MET A 203 26.49 2.55 -9.49
N PHE A 204 27.06 3.58 -10.14
CA PHE A 204 28.30 4.24 -9.76
C PHE A 204 28.10 5.36 -8.75
N ASP A 205 26.85 5.77 -8.50
CA ASP A 205 26.51 6.77 -7.50
C ASP A 205 26.37 6.14 -6.10
N GLU A 206 26.42 6.96 -5.07
CA GLU A 206 25.96 6.54 -3.75
C GLU A 206 24.47 6.19 -3.79
N LEU A 207 24.04 5.18 -3.02
CA LEU A 207 22.66 4.68 -3.08
C LEU A 207 21.60 5.79 -2.93
N LYS A 208 21.81 6.73 -2.01
CA LYS A 208 20.86 7.82 -1.76
C LYS A 208 20.67 8.71 -3.00
N ASP A 209 21.78 9.10 -3.61
CA ASP A 209 21.75 9.93 -4.83
C ASP A 209 21.27 9.14 -6.03
N GLY A 210 21.68 7.89 -6.18
CA GLY A 210 21.18 6.98 -7.21
C GLY A 210 19.67 6.79 -7.12
N CYS A 211 19.12 6.58 -5.92
CA CYS A 211 17.66 6.47 -5.73
C CYS A 211 16.90 7.77 -6.05
N ARG A 212 17.47 8.94 -5.72
CA ARG A 212 16.91 10.24 -6.09
C ARG A 212 16.86 10.40 -7.61
N LYS A 213 17.98 10.15 -8.28
CA LYS A 213 18.07 10.21 -9.75
C LYS A 213 17.18 9.16 -10.44
N LEU A 214 17.02 7.96 -9.86
CA LEU A 214 16.07 6.94 -10.35
C LEU A 214 14.64 7.48 -10.36
N LYS A 215 14.20 8.17 -9.30
CA LYS A 215 12.89 8.83 -9.27
C LYS A 215 12.73 9.84 -10.40
N GLU A 216 13.76 10.68 -10.60
CA GLU A 216 13.77 11.72 -11.65
C GLU A 216 13.76 11.14 -13.07
N LEU A 217 14.48 10.02 -13.30
CA LEU A 217 14.55 9.37 -14.61
C LEU A 217 13.30 8.54 -14.94
N LEU A 218 12.67 7.91 -13.93
CA LEU A 218 11.52 7.04 -14.12
C LEU A 218 10.19 7.80 -14.14
N ALA A 219 10.09 8.97 -13.48
CA ALA A 219 8.86 9.75 -13.44
C ALA A 219 8.36 10.18 -14.84
N PRO A 220 9.20 10.67 -15.77
CA PRO A 220 8.75 10.98 -17.14
C PRO A 220 8.28 9.75 -17.91
N CYS A 221 8.71 8.54 -17.50
CA CYS A 221 8.27 7.28 -18.10
C CYS A 221 6.93 6.78 -17.52
N GLY A 222 6.28 7.54 -16.63
CA GLY A 222 5.04 7.12 -15.98
C GLY A 222 5.25 6.13 -14.83
N ILE A 223 6.44 6.11 -14.22
CA ILE A 223 6.81 5.18 -13.15
C ILE A 223 7.17 5.94 -11.88
N ALA A 224 6.38 5.75 -10.83
CA ALA A 224 6.67 6.24 -9.49
C ALA A 224 7.58 5.23 -8.77
N PHE A 225 8.83 5.61 -8.51
CA PHE A 225 9.83 4.75 -7.88
C PHE A 225 9.99 5.05 -6.39
N ASN A 226 10.12 3.99 -5.57
CA ASN A 226 10.48 4.13 -4.17
C ASN A 226 11.31 2.94 -3.67
N VAL A 227 12.08 3.17 -2.59
CA VAL A 227 12.73 2.10 -1.83
C VAL A 227 12.00 2.00 -0.49
N VAL A 228 11.47 0.82 -0.17
CA VAL A 228 10.66 0.58 1.02
C VAL A 228 11.41 -0.36 1.97
N LYS A 229 11.29 -0.10 3.27
CA LYS A 229 11.92 -0.94 4.29
C LYS A 229 11.45 -2.38 4.16
N HIS A 230 12.38 -3.33 4.28
CA HIS A 230 12.08 -4.75 4.35
C HIS A 230 11.63 -5.16 5.75
N PHE A 231 10.65 -6.05 5.84
CA PHE A 231 10.17 -6.62 7.10
C PHE A 231 10.30 -8.15 7.11
N ARG A 232 10.56 -8.71 8.30
CA ARG A 232 10.59 -10.16 8.49
C ARG A 232 9.17 -10.71 8.27
N GLY A 233 9.03 -11.75 7.43
CA GLY A 233 7.72 -12.28 7.04
C GLY A 233 7.20 -11.82 5.67
N ALA A 234 7.80 -10.74 5.11
CA ALA A 234 7.58 -10.32 3.72
C ALA A 234 8.88 -10.45 2.92
N PRO A 235 9.23 -11.64 2.40
CA PRO A 235 10.51 -11.91 1.74
C PRO A 235 10.55 -11.34 0.31
N VAL A 236 10.15 -10.10 0.12
CA VAL A 236 10.02 -9.44 -1.17
C VAL A 236 11.25 -8.58 -1.47
N GLN A 237 11.68 -8.55 -2.73
CA GLN A 237 12.78 -7.69 -3.21
C GLN A 237 12.28 -6.56 -4.10
N GLY A 238 11.26 -6.82 -4.94
CA GLY A 238 10.66 -5.85 -5.84
C GLY A 238 9.13 -5.96 -5.85
N PHE A 239 8.47 -4.87 -6.28
CA PHE A 239 7.01 -4.74 -6.33
C PHE A 239 6.62 -3.80 -7.45
N ILE A 240 5.71 -4.24 -8.32
CA ILE A 240 5.11 -3.41 -9.34
C ILE A 240 3.60 -3.45 -9.19
N LYS A 241 2.96 -2.28 -9.27
CA LYS A 241 1.51 -2.16 -9.32
C LYS A 241 1.11 -1.08 -10.32
N LYS A 242 0.11 -1.38 -11.15
CA LYS A 242 -0.53 -0.40 -12.01
C LYS A 242 -1.55 0.41 -11.20
N THR A 243 -1.57 1.71 -11.40
CA THR A 243 -2.55 2.64 -10.83
C THR A 243 -3.72 2.83 -11.79
N ASP A 244 -4.85 3.35 -11.28
CA ASP A 244 -6.05 3.60 -12.08
C ASP A 244 -5.83 4.64 -13.20
N ASP A 245 -4.86 5.56 -13.01
CA ASP A 245 -4.47 6.59 -13.97
C ASP A 245 -3.33 6.18 -14.92
N ASN A 246 -3.20 4.86 -15.15
CA ASN A 246 -2.26 4.25 -16.10
C ASN A 246 -0.78 4.55 -15.85
N LYS A 247 -0.41 4.75 -14.60
CA LYS A 247 0.99 4.83 -14.11
C LYS A 247 1.39 3.53 -13.45
N LEU A 248 2.67 3.38 -13.15
CA LEU A 248 3.20 2.27 -12.38
C LEU A 248 3.81 2.75 -11.07
N ILE A 249 3.60 2.00 -10.01
CA ILE A 249 4.39 2.02 -8.79
C ILE A 249 5.46 0.94 -8.94
N LEU A 250 6.72 1.31 -8.76
CA LEU A 250 7.85 0.40 -8.70
C LEU A 250 8.56 0.59 -7.37
N CYS A 251 8.49 -0.41 -6.50
CA CYS A 251 9.18 -0.39 -5.23
C CYS A 251 10.24 -1.47 -5.14
N LEU A 252 11.37 -1.16 -4.54
CA LEU A 252 12.42 -2.11 -4.22
C LEU A 252 12.67 -2.14 -2.72
N THR A 253 13.26 -3.23 -2.23
CA THR A 253 13.82 -3.32 -0.89
C THR A 253 15.34 -3.50 -0.96
N ILE A 254 16.03 -3.14 0.13
CA ILE A 254 17.46 -3.48 0.32
C ILE A 254 17.62 -4.75 1.15
N ARG A 255 16.71 -5.72 0.99
CA ARG A 255 16.77 -7.01 1.69
C ARG A 255 18.10 -7.71 1.41
N GLY A 256 18.77 -8.16 2.48
CA GLY A 256 20.09 -8.78 2.39
C GLY A 256 21.24 -7.78 2.20
N GLY A 257 20.95 -6.52 1.92
CA GLY A 257 21.92 -5.43 1.84
C GLY A 257 22.85 -5.44 0.63
N ARG A 258 22.86 -6.46 -0.21
CA ARG A 258 23.80 -6.59 -1.34
C ARG A 258 23.42 -5.68 -2.51
N ALA A 259 24.37 -4.89 -2.98
CA ALA A 259 24.20 -3.96 -4.09
C ALA A 259 23.92 -4.68 -5.43
N ASP A 260 24.60 -5.82 -5.70
CA ASP A 260 24.35 -6.64 -6.88
C ASP A 260 22.90 -7.12 -6.94
N THR A 261 22.36 -7.56 -5.81
CA THR A 261 20.95 -7.99 -5.71
C THR A 261 19.97 -6.83 -5.96
N PHE A 262 20.26 -5.64 -5.39
CA PHE A 262 19.42 -4.45 -5.60
C PHE A 262 19.33 -4.05 -7.07
N TRP A 263 20.48 -3.89 -7.73
CA TRP A 263 20.53 -3.48 -9.14
C TRP A 263 19.99 -4.55 -10.07
N PHE A 264 20.28 -5.83 -9.79
CA PHE A 264 19.71 -6.93 -10.54
C PHE A 264 18.18 -6.92 -10.43
N THR A 265 17.62 -6.74 -9.21
CA THR A 265 16.18 -6.68 -8.99
C THR A 265 15.55 -5.50 -9.73
N LEU A 266 16.19 -4.33 -9.76
CA LEU A 266 15.69 -3.19 -10.52
C LEU A 266 15.47 -3.55 -12.00
N PHE A 267 16.46 -4.14 -12.65
CA PHE A 267 16.35 -4.51 -14.06
C PHE A 267 15.42 -5.70 -14.30
N HIS A 268 15.31 -6.61 -13.35
CA HIS A 268 14.33 -7.70 -13.38
C HIS A 268 12.89 -7.14 -13.34
N GLU A 269 12.60 -6.19 -12.47
CA GLU A 269 11.27 -5.54 -12.44
C GLU A 269 11.03 -4.71 -13.72
N ILE A 270 12.04 -4.05 -14.26
CA ILE A 270 11.92 -3.36 -15.55
C ILE A 270 11.61 -4.36 -16.70
N ALA A 271 12.15 -5.57 -16.66
CA ALA A 271 11.80 -6.60 -17.63
C ALA A 271 10.30 -6.97 -17.57
N HIS A 272 9.74 -7.09 -16.36
CA HIS A 272 8.30 -7.30 -16.19
C HIS A 272 7.46 -6.13 -16.72
N ILE A 273 7.97 -4.88 -16.59
CA ILE A 273 7.30 -3.72 -17.17
C ILE A 273 7.26 -3.83 -18.71
N PHE A 274 8.37 -4.19 -19.36
CA PHE A 274 8.40 -4.37 -20.81
C PHE A 274 7.50 -5.51 -21.31
N ASN A 275 7.45 -6.61 -20.56
CA ASN A 275 6.61 -7.77 -20.88
C ASN A 275 5.13 -7.53 -20.55
N LYS A 276 4.79 -6.48 -19.79
CA LYS A 276 3.45 -6.19 -19.25
C LYS A 276 2.89 -7.28 -18.34
N ASP A 277 3.75 -8.05 -17.71
CA ASP A 277 3.37 -9.17 -16.84
C ASP A 277 2.62 -8.69 -15.58
N TYR A 278 2.87 -7.46 -15.12
CA TYR A 278 2.25 -6.84 -13.97
C TYR A 278 0.70 -6.71 -14.06
N GLU A 279 0.12 -6.80 -15.25
CA GLU A 279 -1.34 -6.69 -15.44
C GLU A 279 -2.08 -7.95 -14.97
N ASN A 280 -1.45 -9.12 -15.04
CA ASN A 280 -2.06 -10.41 -14.79
C ASN A 280 -1.52 -11.15 -13.55
N ARG A 281 -0.52 -10.60 -12.86
CA ARG A 281 0.09 -11.24 -11.71
C ARG A 281 -0.81 -11.15 -10.48
N SER A 282 -1.46 -12.27 -10.16
CA SER A 282 -1.92 -12.56 -8.80
C SER A 282 -0.78 -13.28 -8.08
N VAL A 283 -0.55 -12.95 -6.82
CA VAL A 283 0.38 -13.71 -5.98
C VAL A 283 -0.30 -15.01 -5.58
N ASP A 284 -0.25 -16.00 -6.47
CA ASP A 284 -0.39 -17.38 -6.09
C ASP A 284 1.02 -17.93 -5.89
N PHE A 285 1.40 -18.14 -4.63
CA PHE A 285 2.70 -18.70 -4.26
C PHE A 285 2.86 -20.16 -4.75
N ASP A 286 1.80 -20.76 -5.27
CA ASP A 286 1.73 -22.19 -5.59
C ASP A 286 1.86 -22.56 -7.07
N SER A 287 1.89 -21.62 -8.00
CA SER A 287 2.01 -21.98 -9.40
C SER A 287 2.92 -21.04 -10.23
N SER A 288 4.08 -21.52 -10.58
CA SER A 288 4.57 -21.71 -11.96
C SER A 288 4.46 -20.54 -12.95
N ASP A 289 4.72 -19.30 -12.56
CA ASP A 289 5.21 -18.31 -13.52
C ASP A 289 6.72 -18.44 -13.71
N SER A 290 7.23 -19.69 -13.59
CA SER A 290 8.65 -20.01 -13.72
C SER A 290 9.22 -19.55 -15.07
N GLU A 291 8.43 -19.58 -16.14
CA GLU A 291 8.85 -19.12 -17.45
C GLU A 291 8.91 -17.60 -17.54
N ILE A 292 7.96 -16.89 -16.95
CA ILE A 292 7.92 -15.41 -16.89
C ILE A 292 9.10 -14.91 -16.06
N GLU A 293 9.30 -15.47 -14.87
CA GLU A 293 10.44 -15.16 -14.01
C GLU A 293 11.77 -15.45 -14.68
N PHE A 294 11.88 -16.61 -15.34
CA PHE A 294 13.09 -16.98 -16.10
C PHE A 294 13.38 -15.99 -17.22
N LYS A 295 12.35 -15.52 -17.96
CA LYS A 295 12.51 -14.51 -19.02
C LYS A 295 12.98 -13.18 -18.45
N ALA A 296 12.40 -12.73 -17.32
CA ALA A 296 12.78 -11.50 -16.67
C ALA A 296 14.21 -11.59 -16.09
N ASP A 297 14.55 -12.70 -15.43
CA ASP A 297 15.91 -12.98 -14.94
C ASP A 297 16.91 -12.95 -16.08
N ARG A 298 16.61 -13.63 -17.18
CA ARG A 298 17.47 -13.70 -18.35
C ARG A 298 17.67 -12.32 -18.98
N TRP A 299 16.61 -11.57 -19.15
CA TRP A 299 16.69 -10.22 -19.71
C TRP A 299 17.57 -9.30 -18.82
N ALA A 300 17.36 -9.32 -17.51
CA ALA A 300 18.16 -8.54 -16.58
C ALA A 300 19.64 -8.92 -16.60
N GLN A 301 19.93 -10.23 -16.64
CA GLN A 301 21.30 -10.77 -16.77
C GLN A 301 21.99 -10.29 -18.05
N ASP A 302 21.31 -10.45 -19.18
CA ASP A 302 21.86 -10.14 -20.49
C ASP A 302 22.02 -8.63 -20.72
N PHE A 303 21.12 -7.82 -20.11
CA PHE A 303 21.26 -6.36 -20.12
C PHE A 303 22.43 -5.84 -19.25
N LEU A 304 22.58 -6.41 -18.06
CA LEU A 304 23.69 -6.02 -17.16
C LEU A 304 25.03 -6.49 -17.68
N ILE A 305 25.12 -7.74 -18.15
CA ILE A 305 26.35 -8.37 -18.66
C ILE A 305 26.05 -8.99 -20.01
N PRO A 306 26.57 -8.39 -21.12
CA PRO A 306 26.34 -8.93 -22.46
C PRO A 306 26.76 -10.40 -22.58
N PRO A 307 25.90 -11.31 -23.08
CA PRO A 307 26.12 -12.75 -23.01
C PRO A 307 27.32 -13.23 -23.79
N GLU A 308 27.70 -12.58 -24.92
CA GLU A 308 28.88 -12.90 -25.68
C GLU A 308 30.15 -12.62 -24.88
N LYS A 309 30.23 -11.40 -24.31
CA LYS A 309 31.37 -10.98 -23.49
C LYS A 309 31.52 -11.84 -22.22
N TYR A 310 30.37 -12.21 -21.62
CA TYR A 310 30.39 -13.08 -20.45
C TYR A 310 30.92 -14.48 -20.77
N ARG A 311 30.49 -15.09 -21.90
CA ARG A 311 30.99 -16.40 -22.35
C ARG A 311 32.51 -16.39 -22.59
N GLU A 312 33.02 -15.36 -23.25
CA GLU A 312 34.46 -15.18 -23.47
C GLU A 312 35.21 -15.05 -22.14
N PHE A 313 34.61 -14.32 -21.17
CA PHE A 313 35.21 -14.10 -19.88
C PHE A 313 35.31 -15.37 -19.02
N ILE A 314 34.30 -16.24 -19.03
CA ILE A 314 34.27 -17.48 -18.24
C ILE A 314 35.00 -18.67 -18.90
N ASP A 315 35.34 -18.59 -20.19
CA ASP A 315 36.05 -19.68 -20.92
C ASP A 315 37.54 -19.85 -20.50
N LEU A 316 37.95 -19.15 -19.45
CA LEU A 316 39.32 -19.19 -18.89
C LEU A 316 39.71 -20.55 -18.30
N ARG A 317 38.77 -21.53 -18.18
CA ARG A 317 38.96 -22.86 -17.57
C ARG A 317 39.57 -22.82 -16.14
N ARG A 318 39.51 -21.67 -15.47
CA ARG A 318 39.97 -21.44 -14.10
C ARG A 318 39.12 -20.35 -13.44
N LYS A 319 39.21 -20.29 -12.13
CA LYS A 319 38.57 -19.23 -11.35
C LYS A 319 39.13 -17.84 -11.76
N PRO A 320 38.24 -16.88 -12.14
CA PRO A 320 38.68 -15.53 -12.50
C PRO A 320 39.36 -14.82 -11.34
N ARG A 321 40.44 -14.08 -11.62
CA ARG A 321 41.16 -13.28 -10.62
C ARG A 321 40.46 -11.93 -10.41
N ARG A 322 40.78 -11.27 -9.29
CA ARG A 322 40.16 -9.98 -8.92
C ARG A 322 40.40 -8.88 -9.94
N ASP A 323 41.64 -8.76 -10.43
CA ASP A 323 42.05 -7.80 -11.44
C ASP A 323 41.32 -8.02 -12.78
N GLU A 324 41.09 -9.27 -13.15
CA GLU A 324 40.32 -9.64 -14.35
C GLU A 324 38.84 -9.29 -14.22
N ILE A 325 38.27 -9.50 -13.04
CA ILE A 325 36.87 -9.11 -12.73
C ILE A 325 36.70 -7.61 -12.84
N GLU A 326 37.62 -6.82 -12.23
CA GLU A 326 37.56 -5.35 -12.29
C GLU A 326 37.71 -4.84 -13.73
N LYS A 327 38.68 -5.38 -14.47
CA LYS A 327 38.88 -5.03 -15.88
C LYS A 327 37.61 -5.33 -16.70
N PHE A 328 37.08 -6.55 -16.57
CA PHE A 328 35.89 -6.97 -17.28
C PHE A 328 34.67 -6.09 -16.93
N ALA A 329 34.45 -5.78 -15.65
CA ALA A 329 33.40 -4.89 -15.20
C ALA A 329 33.50 -3.51 -15.85
N ASN A 330 34.71 -2.93 -15.87
CA ASN A 330 34.97 -1.64 -16.53
C ASN A 330 34.70 -1.70 -18.04
N ASP A 331 35.13 -2.79 -18.72
CA ASP A 331 34.97 -2.97 -20.18
C ASP A 331 33.49 -3.07 -20.61
N ILE A 332 32.60 -3.52 -19.71
CA ILE A 332 31.15 -3.62 -19.95
C ILE A 332 30.33 -2.50 -19.28
N GLY A 333 30.98 -1.58 -18.55
CA GLY A 333 30.35 -0.43 -17.94
C GLY A 333 29.43 -0.78 -16.77
N VAL A 334 29.86 -1.69 -15.89
CA VAL A 334 29.18 -2.02 -14.63
C VAL A 334 30.12 -1.96 -13.43
N GLN A 335 29.58 -1.91 -12.24
CA GLN A 335 30.36 -2.06 -11.03
C GLN A 335 30.82 -3.53 -10.83
N PRO A 336 32.03 -3.77 -10.27
CA PRO A 336 32.56 -5.13 -10.05
C PRO A 336 31.61 -6.05 -9.27
N PHE A 337 30.81 -5.52 -8.34
CA PHE A 337 29.85 -6.34 -7.59
C PHE A 337 28.79 -7.03 -8.50
N ILE A 338 28.43 -6.46 -9.64
CA ILE A 338 27.51 -7.09 -10.61
C ILE A 338 28.14 -8.36 -11.18
N VAL A 339 29.43 -8.28 -11.57
CA VAL A 339 30.17 -9.41 -12.13
C VAL A 339 30.40 -10.49 -11.08
N VAL A 340 30.81 -10.10 -9.86
CA VAL A 340 31.00 -11.04 -8.74
C VAL A 340 29.70 -11.74 -8.39
N GLY A 341 28.59 -11.01 -8.25
CA GLY A 341 27.28 -11.61 -7.94
C GLY A 341 26.84 -12.61 -9.01
N ARG A 342 27.09 -12.32 -10.30
CA ARG A 342 26.80 -13.23 -11.40
C ARG A 342 27.66 -14.50 -11.35
N LEU A 343 28.97 -14.35 -11.15
CA LEU A 343 29.91 -15.48 -11.05
C LEU A 343 29.60 -16.38 -9.84
N GLN A 344 29.20 -15.79 -8.71
CA GLN A 344 28.77 -16.53 -7.52
C GLN A 344 27.49 -17.31 -7.79
N LYS A 345 26.49 -16.70 -8.46
CA LYS A 345 25.23 -17.35 -8.80
C LYS A 345 25.44 -18.51 -9.79
N ASP A 346 26.35 -18.36 -10.75
CA ASP A 346 26.64 -19.37 -11.77
C ASP A 346 27.66 -20.44 -11.29
N GLY A 347 28.17 -20.33 -10.05
CA GLY A 347 29.06 -21.32 -9.44
C GLY A 347 30.54 -21.22 -9.87
N PHE A 348 30.94 -20.14 -10.54
CA PHE A 348 32.35 -19.88 -10.87
C PHE A 348 33.15 -19.30 -9.70
N LEU A 349 32.46 -18.71 -8.73
CA LEU A 349 33.01 -18.21 -7.47
C LEU A 349 32.19 -18.74 -6.29
N ASP A 350 32.86 -19.04 -5.17
CA ASP A 350 32.17 -19.32 -3.91
C ASP A 350 31.61 -18.02 -3.32
N TRP A 351 30.58 -18.10 -2.49
CA TRP A 351 29.98 -16.93 -1.82
C TRP A 351 30.93 -16.19 -0.90
N SER A 352 32.03 -16.84 -0.47
CA SER A 352 33.10 -16.26 0.32
C SER A 352 34.18 -15.54 -0.53
N ASP A 353 34.15 -15.72 -1.86
CA ASP A 353 35.13 -15.12 -2.74
C ASP A 353 34.78 -13.66 -3.08
N CYS A 354 35.84 -12.86 -3.22
CA CYS A 354 35.72 -11.46 -3.67
C CYS A 354 34.69 -10.63 -2.87
N THR A 355 34.51 -10.95 -1.59
CA THR A 355 33.55 -10.24 -0.71
C THR A 355 33.91 -8.76 -0.53
N ASP A 356 35.17 -8.41 -0.68
CA ASP A 356 35.68 -7.03 -0.69
C ASP A 356 35.19 -6.20 -1.89
N LYS A 357 34.67 -6.85 -2.93
CA LYS A 357 34.05 -6.20 -4.10
C LYS A 357 32.56 -6.05 -3.97
N ILE A 358 31.94 -6.69 -2.99
CA ILE A 358 30.50 -6.58 -2.75
C ILE A 358 30.23 -5.36 -1.88
N VAL A 359 29.46 -4.42 -2.42
CA VAL A 359 28.96 -3.26 -1.69
C VAL A 359 27.71 -3.66 -0.91
N HIS A 360 27.62 -3.21 0.33
CA HIS A 360 26.46 -3.45 1.19
C HIS A 360 25.72 -2.16 1.48
N TYR A 361 24.46 -2.12 1.09
CA TYR A 361 23.53 -1.06 1.43
C TYR A 361 22.92 -1.28 2.81
N LYS A 362 22.70 -0.20 3.54
CA LYS A 362 22.03 -0.22 4.85
C LYS A 362 20.87 0.75 4.85
N TRP A 363 19.80 0.37 5.54
CA TRP A 363 18.72 1.29 5.82
C TRP A 363 19.23 2.35 6.79
N ALA A 364 19.01 3.63 6.48
CA ALA A 364 19.30 4.70 7.43
C ALA A 364 18.21 4.66 8.51
N GLU A 365 18.64 4.61 9.78
CA GLU A 365 17.77 4.67 10.94
C GLU A 365 17.19 6.08 11.15
#